data_8d27f7dba3806a7a792d786b2cfc979e
#
_entry.id   8d27f7dba3806a7a792d786b2cfc979e
#
_cell.length_a   1.000
_cell.length_b   1.000
_cell.length_c   1.000
_cell.angle_alpha   90.00
_cell.angle_beta   90.00
_cell.angle_gamma   90.00
#
_symmetry.space_group_name_H-M   'P 1'
#
loop_
_entity.id
_entity.type
_entity.pdbx_description
1 polymer ?
#
loop_
_entity_poly.entity_id
_entity_poly.type
_entity_poly.pdbx_seq_one_letter_code
_entity_poly.pdbx_strand_id
1 'polypeptide(L)'
;DRSSAASDVYKRQAIAHYNALKIDPKTKILTFSDGLNLPSAWALHCHFKDRIKTSFGIGTDLTNDMGLGKLNIVLKLVKCNGQPVAKLSDSPGKTMIDNDTYLDYLKQVFEIAR
;
A
#
# COMPACT_ATOMS: atom_id res chain seq x y z
N ASP A 1 -15.77 -12.29 0.98
CA ASP A 1 -14.76 -11.24 1.17
C ASP A 1 -13.76 -11.23 0.00
N ARG A 2 -14.05 -10.38 -0.99
CA ARG A 2 -13.23 -10.31 -2.22
C ARG A 2 -11.83 -9.72 -1.98
N SER A 3 -11.62 -9.00 -0.89
CA SER A 3 -10.33 -8.36 -0.58
C SER A 3 -9.29 -9.36 -0.09
N SER A 4 -9.69 -10.39 0.65
CA SER A 4 -8.78 -11.40 1.17
C SER A 4 -8.28 -12.35 0.07
N ALA A 5 -9.13 -12.76 -0.86
CA ALA A 5 -8.75 -13.67 -1.94
C ALA A 5 -7.78 -13.03 -2.95
N ALA A 6 -8.02 -11.78 -3.38
CA ALA A 6 -7.11 -11.05 -4.26
C ALA A 6 -5.74 -10.84 -3.59
N SER A 7 -5.75 -10.46 -2.31
CA SER A 7 -4.55 -10.30 -1.49
C SER A 7 -3.73 -11.61 -1.41
N ASP A 8 -4.35 -12.77 -1.27
CA ASP A 8 -3.66 -14.07 -1.23
C ASP A 8 -3.03 -14.47 -2.56
N VAL A 9 -3.64 -14.10 -3.68
CA VAL A 9 -3.07 -14.33 -5.01
C VAL A 9 -1.76 -13.56 -5.17
N TYR A 10 -1.72 -12.27 -4.89
CA TYR A 10 -0.48 -11.46 -5.00
C TYR A 10 0.64 -11.94 -4.07
N LYS A 11 0.31 -12.42 -2.88
CA LYS A 11 1.26 -12.95 -1.89
C LYS A 11 1.93 -14.23 -2.37
N ARG A 12 1.15 -15.15 -2.95
CA ARG A 12 1.66 -16.38 -3.56
C ARG A 12 2.50 -16.07 -4.80
N GLN A 13 2.11 -15.07 -5.58
CA GLN A 13 2.86 -14.62 -6.75
C GLN A 13 4.24 -14.09 -6.39
N ALA A 14 4.38 -13.32 -5.30
CA ALA A 14 5.68 -12.82 -4.85
C ALA A 14 6.65 -13.96 -4.51
N ILE A 15 6.20 -14.98 -3.76
CA ILE A 15 7.03 -16.15 -3.44
C ILE A 15 7.37 -16.93 -4.71
N ALA A 16 6.39 -17.16 -5.60
CA ALA A 16 6.61 -17.85 -6.86
C ALA A 16 7.61 -17.09 -7.75
N HIS A 17 7.54 -15.76 -7.76
CA HIS A 17 8.48 -14.92 -8.49
C HIS A 17 9.90 -15.05 -7.97
N TYR A 18 10.13 -15.02 -6.65
CA TYR A 18 11.47 -15.27 -6.09
C TYR A 18 11.99 -16.64 -6.43
N ASN A 19 11.14 -17.67 -6.36
CA ASN A 19 11.53 -19.03 -6.75
C ASN A 19 11.91 -19.12 -8.23
N ALA A 20 11.17 -18.46 -9.12
CA ALA A 20 11.49 -18.39 -10.56
C ALA A 20 12.84 -17.71 -10.83
N LEU A 21 13.19 -16.70 -10.02
CA LEU A 21 14.48 -16.02 -10.06
C LEU A 21 15.60 -16.80 -9.35
N LYS A 22 15.31 -17.99 -8.80
CA LYS A 22 16.25 -18.80 -8.00
C LYS A 22 16.77 -18.05 -6.76
N ILE A 23 15.96 -17.17 -6.19
CA ILE A 23 16.23 -16.44 -4.95
C ILE A 23 15.46 -17.12 -3.83
N ASP A 24 16.11 -17.47 -2.72
CA ASP A 24 15.44 -18.03 -1.55
C ASP A 24 14.51 -16.97 -0.92
N PRO A 25 13.17 -17.18 -0.95
CA PRO A 25 12.23 -16.24 -0.37
C PRO A 25 12.45 -15.98 1.13
N LYS A 26 13.01 -16.94 1.87
CA LYS A 26 13.29 -16.80 3.31
C LYS A 26 14.31 -15.71 3.62
N THR A 27 15.11 -15.32 2.62
CA THR A 27 16.06 -14.19 2.75
C THR A 27 15.40 -12.85 2.55
N LYS A 28 14.14 -12.80 2.08
CA LYS A 28 13.37 -11.58 1.74
C LYS A 28 12.33 -11.28 2.80
N ILE A 29 11.87 -10.04 2.81
CA ILE A 29 10.79 -9.57 3.69
C ILE A 29 9.62 -9.16 2.80
N LEU A 30 8.45 -9.70 3.09
CA LEU A 30 7.19 -9.30 2.48
C LEU A 30 6.44 -8.38 3.46
N THR A 31 6.24 -7.13 3.04
CA THR A 31 5.55 -6.13 3.86
C THR A 31 4.09 -6.03 3.45
N PHE A 32 3.20 -6.14 4.41
CA PHE A 32 1.75 -5.96 4.25
C PHE A 32 1.35 -4.64 4.91
N SER A 33 0.67 -3.75 4.19
CA SER A 33 0.39 -2.40 4.69
C SER A 33 -0.96 -1.82 4.27
N ASP A 34 -1.92 -2.65 3.92
CA ASP A 34 -3.25 -2.18 3.51
C ASP A 34 -4.36 -2.78 4.37
N GLY A 35 -5.13 -1.92 5.03
CA GLY A 35 -6.34 -2.29 5.78
C GLY A 35 -6.14 -3.31 6.90
N LEU A 36 -4.95 -3.36 7.52
CA LEU A 36 -4.62 -4.36 8.54
C LEU A 36 -5.04 -3.93 9.94
N ASN A 37 -5.51 -4.90 10.70
CA ASN A 37 -5.60 -4.89 12.15
C ASN A 37 -4.71 -5.99 12.75
N LEU A 38 -4.56 -6.02 14.07
CA LEU A 38 -3.71 -7.00 14.75
C LEU A 38 -4.11 -8.46 14.47
N PRO A 39 -5.41 -8.86 14.55
CA PRO A 39 -5.81 -10.23 14.23
C PRO A 39 -5.46 -10.64 12.80
N SER A 40 -5.69 -9.77 11.82
CA SER A 40 -5.36 -10.03 10.41
C SER A 40 -3.86 -10.15 10.18
N ALA A 41 -3.06 -9.27 10.81
CA ALA A 41 -1.61 -9.32 10.73
C ALA A 41 -1.06 -10.64 11.34
N TRP A 42 -1.62 -11.07 12.47
CA TRP A 42 -1.26 -12.34 13.11
C TRP A 42 -1.59 -13.54 12.22
N ALA A 43 -2.80 -13.58 11.64
CA ALA A 43 -3.19 -14.64 10.72
C ALA A 43 -2.25 -14.74 9.52
N LEU A 44 -1.88 -13.59 8.93
CA LEU A 44 -0.90 -13.52 7.83
C LEU A 44 0.48 -14.01 8.28
N HIS A 45 0.94 -13.60 9.45
CA HIS A 45 2.21 -14.08 10.00
C HIS A 45 2.21 -15.61 10.11
N CYS A 46 1.21 -16.18 10.74
CA CYS A 46 1.10 -17.65 10.90
C CYS A 46 1.09 -18.37 9.54
N HIS A 47 0.44 -17.79 8.53
CA HIS A 47 0.37 -18.37 7.19
C HIS A 47 1.71 -18.36 6.44
N PHE A 48 2.53 -17.34 6.64
CA PHE A 48 3.75 -17.12 5.82
C PHE A 48 5.07 -17.33 6.57
N LYS A 49 5.08 -17.46 7.90
CA LYS A 49 6.29 -17.50 8.75
C LYS A 49 7.36 -18.51 8.31
N ASP A 50 6.96 -19.65 7.74
CA ASP A 50 7.87 -20.71 7.32
C ASP A 50 8.31 -20.57 5.85
N ARG A 51 7.76 -19.59 5.12
CA ARG A 51 7.94 -19.42 3.68
C ARG A 51 8.69 -18.14 3.31
N ILE A 52 8.46 -17.06 4.04
CA ILE A 52 9.04 -15.74 3.81
C ILE A 52 8.97 -14.93 5.11
N LYS A 53 9.94 -14.04 5.35
CA LYS A 53 9.84 -13.10 6.48
C LYS A 53 8.72 -12.10 6.22
N THR A 54 7.94 -11.76 7.26
CA THR A 54 6.81 -10.85 7.16
C THR A 54 7.03 -9.59 7.99
N SER A 55 6.57 -8.47 7.47
CA SER A 55 6.48 -7.18 8.14
C SER A 55 5.09 -6.59 7.94
N PHE A 56 4.59 -5.79 8.87
CA PHE A 56 3.22 -5.27 8.84
C PHE A 56 3.19 -3.78 9.12
N GLY A 57 2.52 -3.02 8.26
CA GLY A 57 2.14 -1.64 8.51
C GLY A 57 0.67 -1.61 8.92
N ILE A 58 0.40 -1.28 10.18
CA ILE A 58 -0.95 -1.10 10.70
C ILE A 58 -1.12 0.39 10.97
N GLY A 59 -2.10 1.00 10.30
CA GLY A 59 -2.39 2.42 10.42
C GLY A 59 -3.32 2.71 11.60
N THR A 60 -4.47 3.29 11.30
CA THR A 60 -5.48 3.74 12.30
C THR A 60 -5.88 2.63 13.27
N ASP A 61 -5.95 1.39 12.82
CA ASP A 61 -6.35 0.24 13.63
C ASP A 61 -5.35 -0.15 14.73
N LEU A 62 -4.12 0.35 14.68
CA LEU A 62 -3.16 0.11 15.74
C LEU A 62 -3.48 0.91 17.00
N THR A 63 -3.95 2.13 16.85
CA THR A 63 -4.14 3.09 17.94
C THR A 63 -5.61 3.37 18.24
N ASN A 64 -6.52 3.00 17.38
CA ASN A 64 -7.96 3.31 17.48
C ASN A 64 -8.85 2.13 17.08
N ASP A 65 -8.57 0.95 17.62
CA ASP A 65 -9.42 -0.25 17.51
C ASP A 65 -10.25 -0.43 18.77
N MET A 66 -11.06 0.59 19.09
CA MET A 66 -11.85 0.70 20.33
C MET A 66 -13.34 0.47 20.09
N GLY A 67 -13.74 -0.03 18.91
CA GLY A 67 -15.15 -0.22 18.55
C GLY A 67 -15.90 1.08 18.20
N LEU A 68 -15.22 2.21 18.17
CA LEU A 68 -15.77 3.51 17.75
C LEU A 68 -15.41 3.82 16.30
N GLY A 69 -16.15 4.73 15.68
CA GLY A 69 -15.85 5.21 14.32
C GLY A 69 -14.45 5.80 14.22
N LYS A 70 -13.66 5.29 13.29
CA LYS A 70 -12.25 5.70 13.08
C LYS A 70 -12.20 6.98 12.27
N LEU A 71 -11.35 7.91 12.69
CA LEU A 71 -11.01 9.09 11.88
C LEU A 71 -9.89 8.71 10.90
N ASN A 72 -10.20 8.74 9.61
CA ASN A 72 -9.21 8.58 8.55
C ASN A 72 -8.75 9.96 8.08
N ILE A 73 -7.62 10.41 8.61
CA ILE A 73 -7.02 11.69 8.23
C ILE A 73 -5.91 11.42 7.23
N VAL A 74 -6.01 12.05 6.06
CA VAL A 74 -4.96 12.02 5.04
C VAL A 74 -4.45 13.43 4.82
N LEU A 75 -3.15 13.63 5.03
CA LEU A 75 -2.46 14.88 4.72
C LEU A 75 -1.59 14.67 3.48
N LYS A 76 -1.70 15.59 2.52
CA LYS A 76 -0.87 15.61 1.33
C LYS A 76 -0.30 16.98 1.10
N LEU A 77 0.99 17.05 0.79
CA LEU A 77 1.64 18.29 0.42
C LEU A 77 1.18 18.69 -0.98
N VAL A 78 0.68 19.93 -1.13
CA VAL A 78 0.23 20.50 -2.42
C VAL A 78 1.12 21.63 -2.91
N LYS A 79 1.97 22.18 -2.04
CA LYS A 79 2.93 23.25 -2.38
C LYS A 79 4.19 23.14 -1.53
N CYS A 80 5.36 23.34 -2.15
CA CYS A 80 6.65 23.38 -1.51
C CYS A 80 7.47 24.55 -2.07
N ASN A 81 7.97 25.44 -1.23
CA ASN A 81 8.75 26.63 -1.62
C ASN A 81 8.06 27.45 -2.73
N GLY A 82 6.74 27.61 -2.65
CA GLY A 82 5.97 28.33 -3.65
C GLY A 82 5.67 27.58 -4.94
N GLN A 83 6.23 26.38 -5.12
CA GLN A 83 6.00 25.53 -6.30
C GLN A 83 4.91 24.47 -6.01
N PRO A 84 4.04 24.17 -6.99
CA PRO A 84 3.08 23.09 -6.84
C PRO A 84 3.78 21.75 -6.75
N VAL A 85 3.26 20.87 -5.91
CA VAL A 85 3.67 19.47 -5.81
C VAL A 85 2.42 18.60 -5.74
N ALA A 86 2.51 17.35 -6.17
CA ALA A 86 1.38 16.44 -6.14
C ALA A 86 1.82 15.00 -5.84
N LYS A 87 0.92 14.24 -5.22
CA LYS A 87 1.00 12.78 -5.22
C LYS A 87 0.00 12.26 -6.24
N LEU A 88 0.49 11.65 -7.31
CA LEU A 88 -0.35 10.93 -8.25
C LEU A 88 -0.82 9.60 -7.64
N SER A 89 -2.00 9.16 -8.01
CA SER A 89 -2.59 7.90 -7.59
C SER A 89 -3.48 7.36 -8.70
N ASP A 90 -3.40 6.06 -8.93
CA ASP A 90 -4.29 5.30 -9.81
C ASP A 90 -5.67 5.07 -9.19
N SER A 91 -5.81 5.29 -7.88
CA SER A 91 -7.09 5.16 -7.20
C SER A 91 -7.91 6.45 -7.30
N PRO A 92 -9.18 6.39 -7.74
CA PRO A 92 -10.05 7.57 -7.81
C PRO A 92 -10.14 8.31 -6.47
N GLY A 93 -10.10 9.65 -6.51
CA GLY A 93 -10.22 10.52 -5.32
C GLY A 93 -8.98 10.57 -4.42
N LYS A 94 -7.90 9.84 -4.73
CA LYS A 94 -6.66 9.86 -3.96
C LYS A 94 -5.61 10.85 -4.47
N THR A 95 -5.79 11.41 -5.67
CA THR A 95 -4.97 12.53 -6.15
C THR A 95 -5.46 13.81 -5.52
N MET A 96 -4.58 14.55 -4.87
CA MET A 96 -4.88 15.89 -4.31
C MET A 96 -3.85 16.87 -4.86
N ILE A 97 -4.36 17.94 -5.48
CA ILE A 97 -3.56 19.02 -6.06
C ILE A 97 -4.46 20.24 -6.25
N ASP A 98 -3.91 21.43 -6.07
CA ASP A 98 -4.62 22.70 -6.26
C ASP A 98 -4.40 23.30 -7.67
N ASN A 99 -3.65 22.63 -8.54
CA ASN A 99 -3.27 23.14 -9.85
C ASN A 99 -3.42 22.05 -10.92
N ASP A 100 -4.54 22.11 -11.66
CA ASP A 100 -4.85 21.13 -12.71
C ASP A 100 -3.86 21.16 -13.87
N THR A 101 -3.36 22.35 -14.24
CA THR A 101 -2.34 22.47 -15.30
C THR A 101 -1.06 21.73 -14.91
N TYR A 102 -0.65 21.82 -13.66
CA TYR A 102 0.50 21.09 -13.16
C TYR A 102 0.24 19.58 -13.09
N LEU A 103 -0.98 19.17 -12.76
CA LEU A 103 -1.37 17.75 -12.80
C LEU A 103 -1.27 17.18 -14.21
N ASP A 104 -1.75 17.90 -15.21
CA ASP A 104 -1.66 17.45 -16.60
C ASP A 104 -0.21 17.39 -17.09
N TYR A 105 0.61 18.36 -16.71
CA TYR A 105 2.05 18.31 -16.96
C TYR A 105 2.72 17.08 -16.34
N LEU A 106 2.43 16.76 -15.06
CA LEU A 106 2.98 15.57 -14.41
C LEU A 106 2.54 14.28 -15.10
N LYS A 107 1.26 14.16 -15.47
CA LYS A 107 0.77 12.99 -16.22
C LYS A 107 1.52 12.80 -17.53
N GLN A 108 1.78 13.90 -18.24
CA GLN A 108 2.54 13.86 -19.50
C GLN A 108 3.99 13.44 -19.25
N VAL A 109 4.66 14.00 -18.24
CA VAL A 109 6.07 13.70 -17.91
C VAL A 109 6.26 12.23 -17.51
N PHE A 110 5.30 11.68 -16.77
CA PHE A 110 5.36 10.29 -16.29
C PHE A 110 4.62 9.30 -17.19
N GLU A 111 4.19 9.73 -18.39
CA GLU A 111 3.50 8.89 -19.38
C GLU A 111 2.29 8.15 -18.79
N ILE A 112 1.59 8.75 -17.82
CA ILE A 112 0.41 8.18 -17.20
C ILE A 112 -0.78 8.41 -18.12
N ALA A 113 -1.45 7.31 -18.54
CA ALA A 113 -2.64 7.37 -19.38
C ALA A 113 -3.73 8.25 -18.72
N ARG A 114 -4.45 9.01 -19.58
CA ARG A 114 -5.58 9.87 -19.17
C ARG A 114 -6.81 9.04 -18.80
#